data_691b2812585d481b5ae831da38dec8bc
#
_entry.id   691b2812585d481b5ae831da38dec8bc
#
_cell.length_a   1.000
_cell.length_b   1.000
_cell.length_c   1.000
_cell.angle_alpha   90.00
_cell.angle_beta   90.00
_cell.angle_gamma   90.00
#
_symmetry.space_group_name_H-M   'P 1'
#
loop_
_entity.id
_entity.type
_entity.pdbx_description
1 polymer ?
#
loop_
_entity_poly.entity_id
_entity_poly.type
_entity_poly.pdbx_seq_one_letter_code
_entity_poly.pdbx_strand_id
1 'polypeptide(L)'
;MFADIWGGSFKITSAEKKIILDAGLRIVSIWESGSPTGISYFTAEKGREDAEDAIAAADALGQPSGTPIYFTVDYDASYSDIRGGIKEYLQAVKAVFAENNYPYELGLYGSGDVLSYYKNTYTYTWLAAATAWSGSKDFTGWSLRQYDPNVTIGSGSGSIQIDRDESNGAAGGWK
;
A
#
# COMPACT_ATOMS: atom_id res chain seq x y z
N MET A 1 -5.63 11.36 -8.64
CA MET A 1 -6.29 10.03 -8.56
C MET A 1 -5.19 9.00 -8.59
N PHE A 2 -5.20 8.09 -7.66
CA PHE A 2 -4.24 7.01 -7.54
C PHE A 2 -4.99 5.72 -7.86
N ALA A 3 -4.35 4.79 -8.55
CA ALA A 3 -4.91 3.48 -8.82
C ALA A 3 -4.15 2.46 -7.98
N ASP A 4 -4.89 1.60 -7.32
CA ASP A 4 -4.35 0.56 -6.47
C ASP A 4 -3.93 -0.64 -7.32
N ILE A 5 -2.75 -1.20 -7.05
CA ILE A 5 -2.35 -2.50 -7.57
C ILE A 5 -2.69 -3.53 -6.51
N TRP A 6 -3.87 -4.15 -6.63
CA TRP A 6 -4.32 -5.16 -5.69
C TRP A 6 -3.73 -6.53 -6.04
N GLY A 7 -3.20 -7.21 -5.06
CA GLY A 7 -2.92 -8.64 -5.18
C GLY A 7 -4.23 -9.44 -5.19
N GLY A 8 -4.54 -10.15 -6.26
CA GLY A 8 -5.78 -10.92 -6.38
C GLY A 8 -6.56 -10.60 -7.66
N SER A 9 -7.90 -10.70 -7.63
CA SER A 9 -8.78 -10.48 -8.79
C SER A 9 -8.91 -9.03 -9.26
N PHE A 10 -8.36 -8.07 -8.53
CA PHE A 10 -8.45 -6.62 -8.80
C PHE A 10 -7.12 -6.00 -9.23
N LYS A 11 -6.24 -6.75 -9.87
CA LYS A 11 -4.99 -6.20 -10.39
C LYS A 11 -5.27 -5.21 -11.52
N ILE A 12 -4.66 -4.02 -11.46
CA ILE A 12 -4.67 -3.08 -12.58
C ILE A 12 -4.08 -3.76 -13.83
N THR A 13 -4.78 -3.64 -14.93
CA THR A 13 -4.34 -4.17 -16.22
C THR A 13 -3.46 -3.15 -16.97
N SER A 14 -2.68 -3.62 -17.95
CA SER A 14 -1.92 -2.71 -18.84
C SER A 14 -2.81 -1.75 -19.60
N ALA A 15 -4.05 -2.14 -19.91
CA ALA A 15 -5.03 -1.27 -20.58
C ALA A 15 -5.51 -0.15 -19.63
N GLU A 16 -5.86 -0.48 -18.39
CA GLU A 16 -6.24 0.51 -17.37
C GLU A 16 -5.06 1.44 -17.03
N LYS A 17 -3.85 0.89 -16.85
CA LYS A 17 -2.64 1.70 -16.71
C LYS A 17 -2.54 2.75 -17.81
N LYS A 18 -2.68 2.34 -19.07
CA LYS A 18 -2.61 3.25 -20.20
C LYS A 18 -3.66 4.36 -20.11
N ILE A 19 -4.90 4.04 -19.79
CA ILE A 19 -5.99 5.02 -19.64
C ILE A 19 -5.68 6.04 -18.54
N ILE A 20 -5.18 5.59 -17.40
CA ILE A 20 -4.82 6.45 -16.27
C ILE A 20 -3.68 7.41 -16.66
N LEU A 21 -2.63 6.89 -17.26
CA LEU A 21 -1.47 7.68 -17.66
C LEU A 21 -1.78 8.65 -18.80
N ASP A 22 -2.58 8.25 -19.79
CA ASP A 22 -3.04 9.12 -20.89
C ASP A 22 -3.91 10.27 -20.37
N ALA A 23 -4.65 10.07 -19.29
CA ALA A 23 -5.40 11.12 -18.59
C ALA A 23 -4.50 12.08 -17.80
N GLY A 24 -3.18 11.91 -17.83
CA GLY A 24 -2.22 12.74 -17.11
C GLY A 24 -2.09 12.43 -15.63
N LEU A 25 -2.73 11.35 -15.15
CA LEU A 25 -2.68 10.92 -13.78
C LEU A 25 -1.39 10.14 -13.47
N ARG A 26 -1.12 9.91 -12.19
CA ARG A 26 -0.03 9.06 -11.71
C ARG A 26 -0.60 7.84 -11.00
N ILE A 27 0.18 6.78 -10.96
CA ILE A 27 -0.14 5.55 -10.25
C ILE A 27 0.69 5.49 -8.97
N VAL A 28 0.07 5.12 -7.86
CA VAL A 28 0.75 4.71 -6.62
C VAL A 28 0.44 3.25 -6.39
N SER A 29 1.48 2.44 -6.20
CA SER A 29 1.33 0.99 -6.07
C SER A 29 1.11 0.60 -4.62
N ILE A 30 0.00 -0.09 -4.36
CA ILE A 30 -0.28 -0.73 -3.08
C ILE A 30 -0.42 -2.24 -3.30
N TRP A 31 0.14 -3.03 -2.38
CA TRP A 31 0.01 -4.48 -2.37
C TRP A 31 -0.92 -4.92 -1.25
N GLU A 32 -2.06 -5.45 -1.65
CA GLU A 32 -3.05 -6.03 -0.77
C GLU A 32 -3.52 -7.35 -1.36
N SER A 33 -2.95 -8.45 -0.89
CA SER A 33 -3.29 -9.80 -1.33
C SER A 33 -4.10 -10.51 -0.25
N GLY A 34 -5.13 -11.23 -0.64
CA GLY A 34 -5.95 -12.00 0.30
C GLY A 34 -6.81 -11.11 1.21
N SER A 35 -6.54 -11.02 2.47
CA SER A 35 -7.25 -10.15 3.43
C SER A 35 -6.32 -9.85 4.60
N PRO A 36 -5.45 -8.84 4.51
CA PRO A 36 -4.51 -8.47 5.58
C PRO A 36 -5.22 -7.76 6.75
N THR A 37 -6.38 -8.28 7.14
CA THR A 37 -7.32 -7.71 8.13
C THR A 37 -7.23 -8.38 9.50
N GLY A 38 -6.18 -9.14 9.77
CA GLY A 38 -5.95 -9.80 11.04
C GLY A 38 -4.61 -10.49 11.12
N ILE A 39 -4.16 -10.75 12.36
CA ILE A 39 -2.79 -11.24 12.64
C ILE A 39 -2.44 -12.56 11.97
N SER A 40 -3.42 -13.43 11.72
CA SER A 40 -3.18 -14.74 11.08
C SER A 40 -2.65 -14.64 9.65
N TYR A 41 -2.82 -13.50 8.99
CA TYR A 41 -2.26 -13.24 7.67
C TYR A 41 -0.73 -13.03 7.72
N PHE A 42 -0.25 -12.39 8.78
CA PHE A 42 1.11 -11.87 8.87
C PHE A 42 2.09 -12.95 9.36
N THR A 43 2.65 -13.70 8.42
CA THR A 43 3.73 -14.68 8.65
C THR A 43 4.94 -14.34 7.78
N ALA A 44 6.12 -14.83 8.15
CA ALA A 44 7.33 -14.65 7.34
C ALA A 44 7.19 -15.31 5.94
N GLU A 45 6.51 -16.45 5.86
CA GLU A 45 6.24 -17.12 4.58
C GLU A 45 5.37 -16.27 3.67
N LYS A 46 4.27 -15.72 4.22
CA LYS A 46 3.38 -14.83 3.47
C LYS A 46 4.07 -13.53 3.05
N GLY A 47 4.96 -13.01 3.88
CA GLY A 47 5.76 -11.84 3.53
C GLY A 47 6.69 -12.09 2.34
N ARG A 48 7.27 -13.27 2.22
CA ARG A 48 8.08 -13.63 1.06
C ARG A 48 7.23 -13.75 -0.21
N GLU A 49 6.12 -14.52 -0.14
CA GLU A 49 5.19 -14.64 -1.26
C GLU A 49 4.73 -13.29 -1.78
N ASP A 50 4.23 -12.44 -0.88
CA ASP A 50 3.70 -11.12 -1.24
C ASP A 50 4.75 -10.23 -1.88
N ALA A 51 5.98 -10.29 -1.38
CA ALA A 51 7.08 -9.50 -1.93
C ALA A 51 7.48 -9.96 -3.34
N GLU A 52 7.59 -11.28 -3.56
CA GLU A 52 7.91 -11.86 -4.86
C GLU A 52 6.82 -11.52 -5.89
N ASP A 53 5.56 -11.70 -5.52
CA ASP A 53 4.40 -11.39 -6.36
C ASP A 53 4.26 -9.89 -6.65
N ALA A 54 4.52 -9.04 -5.64
CA ALA A 54 4.47 -7.58 -5.81
C ALA A 54 5.55 -7.09 -6.78
N ILE A 55 6.78 -7.58 -6.66
CA ILE A 55 7.88 -7.27 -7.60
C ILE A 55 7.51 -7.73 -9.00
N ALA A 56 7.05 -8.97 -9.16
CA ALA A 56 6.67 -9.50 -10.46
C ALA A 56 5.51 -8.72 -11.10
N ALA A 57 4.52 -8.29 -10.31
CA ALA A 57 3.41 -7.47 -10.79
C ALA A 57 3.86 -6.06 -11.21
N ALA A 58 4.75 -5.43 -10.44
CA ALA A 58 5.31 -4.13 -10.75
C ALA A 58 6.15 -4.16 -12.05
N ASP A 59 7.00 -5.19 -12.21
CA ASP A 59 7.79 -5.41 -13.41
C ASP A 59 6.90 -5.61 -14.64
N ALA A 60 5.86 -6.44 -14.53
CA ALA A 60 4.91 -6.70 -15.62
C ALA A 60 4.15 -5.44 -16.06
N LEU A 61 3.91 -4.50 -15.14
CA LEU A 61 3.30 -3.21 -15.44
C LEU A 61 4.30 -2.17 -15.92
N GLY A 62 5.61 -2.43 -15.84
CA GLY A 62 6.65 -1.47 -16.15
C GLY A 62 6.69 -0.31 -15.16
N GLN A 63 6.48 -0.58 -13.89
CA GLN A 63 6.69 0.39 -12.82
C GLN A 63 8.16 0.82 -12.81
N PRO A 64 8.48 2.11 -12.77
CA PRO A 64 9.88 2.56 -12.74
C PRO A 64 10.57 2.14 -11.44
N SER A 65 11.80 1.64 -11.55
CA SER A 65 12.65 1.36 -10.40
C SER A 65 12.80 2.57 -9.48
N GLY A 66 12.89 2.32 -8.17
CA GLY A 66 13.00 3.36 -7.15
C GLY A 66 11.66 4.05 -6.79
N THR A 67 10.54 3.63 -7.37
CA THR A 67 9.21 4.05 -6.90
C THR A 67 8.68 3.07 -5.84
N PRO A 68 7.81 3.50 -4.90
CA PRO A 68 7.38 2.63 -3.80
C PRO A 68 6.30 1.62 -4.20
N ILE A 69 6.30 0.50 -3.48
CA ILE A 69 5.16 -0.40 -3.32
C ILE A 69 4.76 -0.36 -1.84
N TYR A 70 3.52 0.01 -1.55
CA TYR A 70 2.97 0.04 -0.19
C TYR A 70 2.41 -1.32 0.19
N PHE A 71 2.93 -1.94 1.25
CA PHE A 71 2.38 -3.17 1.82
C PHE A 71 1.33 -2.83 2.88
N THR A 72 0.25 -3.60 2.94
CA THR A 72 -0.96 -3.23 3.67
C THR A 72 -1.07 -3.97 5.01
N VAL A 73 -1.41 -3.22 6.06
CA VAL A 73 -1.89 -3.73 7.35
C VAL A 73 -3.27 -3.12 7.58
N ASP A 74 -4.33 -3.83 7.15
CA ASP A 74 -5.68 -3.29 7.07
C ASP A 74 -6.56 -3.70 8.27
N TYR A 75 -6.06 -3.47 9.47
CA TYR A 75 -6.82 -3.60 10.72
C TYR A 75 -6.19 -2.79 11.85
N ASP A 76 -6.94 -2.61 12.94
CA ASP A 76 -6.42 -1.98 14.16
C ASP A 76 -5.51 -2.95 14.92
N ALA A 77 -4.27 -3.03 14.47
CA ALA A 77 -3.29 -3.97 14.98
C ALA A 77 -2.89 -3.65 16.43
N SER A 78 -2.93 -4.66 17.30
CA SER A 78 -2.43 -4.52 18.65
C SER A 78 -0.91 -4.33 18.68
N TYR A 79 -0.41 -3.78 19.79
CA TYR A 79 1.04 -3.62 19.99
C TYR A 79 1.80 -4.95 19.96
N SER A 80 1.18 -6.06 20.39
CA SER A 80 1.75 -7.41 20.28
C SER A 80 1.83 -7.87 18.82
N ASP A 81 0.81 -7.59 18.01
CA ASP A 81 0.80 -7.95 16.59
C ASP A 81 1.86 -7.19 15.80
N ILE A 82 1.98 -5.87 16.07
CA ILE A 82 2.98 -5.00 15.44
C ILE A 82 4.40 -5.50 15.68
N ARG A 83 4.70 -6.01 16.88
CA ARG A 83 6.02 -6.51 17.26
C ARG A 83 6.23 -7.99 17.00
N GLY A 84 5.17 -8.73 16.76
CA GLY A 84 5.15 -10.17 16.45
C GLY A 84 5.03 -10.43 14.95
N GLY A 85 3.92 -11.01 14.53
CA GLY A 85 3.71 -11.47 13.15
C GLY A 85 3.87 -10.39 12.10
N ILE A 86 3.38 -9.17 12.33
CA ILE A 86 3.57 -8.05 11.38
C ILE A 86 5.06 -7.76 11.19
N LYS A 87 5.86 -7.77 12.27
CA LYS A 87 7.30 -7.59 12.18
C LYS A 87 7.97 -8.69 11.36
N GLU A 88 7.60 -9.95 11.59
CA GLU A 88 8.15 -11.10 10.87
C GLU A 88 7.82 -11.02 9.37
N TYR A 89 6.57 -10.71 9.05
CA TYR A 89 6.11 -10.46 7.69
C TYR A 89 6.91 -9.35 6.99
N LEU A 90 6.99 -8.17 7.60
CA LEU A 90 7.68 -7.02 7.02
C LEU A 90 9.21 -7.22 6.91
N GLN A 91 9.81 -7.98 7.82
CA GLN A 91 11.21 -8.39 7.70
C GLN A 91 11.44 -9.32 6.51
N ALA A 92 10.52 -10.25 6.26
CA ALA A 92 10.57 -11.16 5.12
C ALA A 92 10.38 -10.39 3.79
N VAL A 93 9.42 -9.45 3.72
CA VAL A 93 9.27 -8.53 2.58
C VAL A 93 10.59 -7.81 2.29
N LYS A 94 11.20 -7.21 3.31
CA LYS A 94 12.46 -6.49 3.16
C LYS A 94 13.62 -7.40 2.69
N ALA A 95 13.65 -8.64 3.15
CA ALA A 95 14.66 -9.61 2.75
C ALA A 95 14.56 -9.93 1.26
N VAL A 96 13.36 -10.17 0.74
CA VAL A 96 13.12 -10.43 -0.69
C VAL A 96 13.52 -9.22 -1.54
N PHE A 97 13.19 -8.00 -1.11
CA PHE A 97 13.61 -6.79 -1.81
C PHE A 97 15.13 -6.66 -1.85
N ALA A 98 15.82 -7.01 -0.75
CA ALA A 98 17.29 -7.02 -0.71
C ALA A 98 17.89 -8.09 -1.65
N GLU A 99 17.34 -9.28 -1.68
CA GLU A 99 17.74 -10.39 -2.58
C GLU A 99 17.61 -9.97 -4.07
N ASN A 100 16.67 -9.07 -4.38
CA ASN A 100 16.42 -8.50 -5.71
C ASN A 100 17.10 -7.13 -5.93
N ASN A 101 18.07 -6.73 -5.10
CA ASN A 101 18.78 -5.45 -5.17
C ASN A 101 17.87 -4.21 -5.06
N TYR A 102 16.80 -4.27 -4.27
CA TYR A 102 15.84 -3.19 -4.05
C TYR A 102 15.36 -2.54 -5.36
N PRO A 103 14.66 -3.26 -6.23
CA PRO A 103 14.18 -2.68 -7.49
C PRO A 103 13.17 -1.57 -7.22
N TYR A 104 12.43 -1.64 -6.12
CA TYR A 104 11.42 -0.68 -5.66
C TYR A 104 11.69 -0.24 -4.22
N GLU A 105 11.14 0.92 -3.85
CA GLU A 105 11.14 1.37 -2.46
C GLU A 105 10.01 0.70 -1.67
N LEU A 106 10.19 0.61 -0.34
CA LEU A 106 9.20 0.01 0.54
C LEU A 106 8.29 1.08 1.14
N GLY A 107 6.98 0.96 0.90
CA GLY A 107 5.93 1.71 1.56
C GLY A 107 5.13 0.85 2.53
N LEU A 108 4.41 1.50 3.45
CA LEU A 108 3.56 0.85 4.44
C LEU A 108 2.23 1.59 4.57
N TYR A 109 1.12 0.85 4.45
CA TYR A 109 -0.24 1.32 4.73
C TYR A 109 -0.72 0.74 6.06
N GLY A 110 -1.42 1.54 6.87
CA GLY A 110 -2.03 1.04 8.10
C GLY A 110 -2.48 2.11 9.08
N SER A 111 -2.71 1.69 10.33
CA SER A 111 -3.06 2.58 11.45
C SER A 111 -1.89 3.47 11.87
N GLY A 112 -2.20 4.53 12.62
CA GLY A 112 -1.18 5.44 13.13
C GLY A 112 -0.13 4.76 14.01
N ASP A 113 -0.51 3.77 14.82
CA ASP A 113 0.44 3.02 15.66
C ASP A 113 1.36 2.12 14.83
N VAL A 114 0.84 1.44 13.80
CA VAL A 114 1.64 0.68 12.85
C VAL A 114 2.68 1.59 12.19
N LEU A 115 2.23 2.70 11.61
CA LEU A 115 3.11 3.64 10.92
C LEU A 115 4.12 4.30 11.87
N SER A 116 3.72 4.67 13.07
CA SER A 116 4.59 5.25 14.09
C SER A 116 5.72 4.30 14.50
N TYR A 117 5.40 3.01 14.63
CA TYR A 117 6.39 2.00 15.01
C TYR A 117 7.45 1.80 13.93
N TYR A 118 7.03 1.85 12.65
CA TYR A 118 7.92 1.58 11.51
C TYR A 118 8.45 2.83 10.80
N LYS A 119 8.15 4.05 11.24
CA LYS A 119 8.51 5.32 10.57
C LYS A 119 10.01 5.51 10.26
N ASN A 120 10.88 4.85 10.98
CA ASN A 120 12.34 4.92 10.74
C ASN A 120 12.81 3.84 9.74
N THR A 121 11.94 2.93 9.34
CA THR A 121 12.25 1.82 8.43
C THR A 121 11.59 2.02 7.07
N TYR A 122 10.38 2.60 7.06
CA TYR A 122 9.58 2.85 5.86
C TYR A 122 9.46 4.35 5.62
N THR A 123 10.07 4.84 4.54
CA THR A 123 10.04 6.26 4.16
C THR A 123 8.68 6.68 3.65
N TYR A 124 8.00 5.76 2.95
CA TYR A 124 6.68 5.99 2.38
C TYR A 124 5.62 5.40 3.30
N THR A 125 4.70 6.24 3.78
CA THR A 125 3.64 5.84 4.71
C THR A 125 2.29 6.30 4.22
N TRP A 126 1.30 5.42 4.29
CA TRP A 126 -0.08 5.70 3.89
C TRP A 126 -1.02 5.44 5.07
N LEU A 127 -1.56 6.51 5.62
CA LEU A 127 -2.46 6.44 6.78
C LEU A 127 -3.87 6.06 6.34
N ALA A 128 -4.43 5.01 6.92
CA ALA A 128 -5.79 4.54 6.67
C ALA A 128 -6.85 5.56 7.14
N ALA A 129 -8.01 5.59 6.46
CA ALA A 129 -9.13 6.48 6.79
C ALA A 129 -9.78 6.18 8.15
N ALA A 130 -9.49 5.05 8.76
CA ALA A 130 -10.09 4.58 10.01
C ALA A 130 -9.59 5.39 11.22
N THR A 131 -10.16 6.58 11.42
CA THR A 131 -9.77 7.50 12.50
C THR A 131 -9.99 6.95 13.91
N ALA A 132 -10.75 5.85 14.05
CA ALA A 132 -10.93 5.12 15.31
C ALA A 132 -9.78 4.14 15.60
N TRP A 133 -8.95 3.81 14.62
CA TRP A 133 -7.81 2.93 14.82
C TRP A 133 -6.70 3.61 15.64
N SER A 134 -5.95 2.79 16.35
CA SER A 134 -4.92 3.20 17.30
C SER A 134 -3.87 4.12 16.66
N GLY A 135 -3.61 5.25 17.30
CA GLY A 135 -2.65 6.25 16.85
C GLY A 135 -3.04 7.06 15.61
N SER A 136 -4.16 6.74 14.92
CA SER A 136 -4.49 7.34 13.62
C SER A 136 -4.78 8.83 13.68
N LYS A 137 -5.30 9.35 14.81
CA LYS A 137 -5.56 10.78 14.99
C LYS A 137 -4.29 11.62 15.19
N ASP A 138 -3.25 10.99 15.73
CA ASP A 138 -2.03 11.67 16.16
C ASP A 138 -0.88 11.53 15.16
N PHE A 139 -0.98 10.60 14.22
CA PHE A 139 0.08 10.38 13.24
C PHE A 139 0.06 11.44 12.14
N THR A 140 1.14 12.21 12.03
CA THR A 140 1.27 13.33 11.08
C THR A 140 2.35 13.11 10.01
N GLY A 141 3.10 12.02 10.10
CA GLY A 141 4.26 11.73 9.23
C GLY A 141 3.91 10.99 7.93
N TRP A 142 2.68 11.06 7.47
CA TRP A 142 2.20 10.31 6.29
C TRP A 142 2.67 10.95 4.96
N SER A 143 2.94 10.10 3.98
CA SER A 143 3.12 10.50 2.57
C SER A 143 1.77 10.60 1.85
N LEU A 144 0.86 9.68 2.21
CA LEU A 144 -0.55 9.66 1.81
C LEU A 144 -1.42 9.50 3.05
N ARG A 145 -2.61 10.10 3.01
CA ARG A 145 -3.67 9.90 4.00
C ARG A 145 -5.00 9.71 3.31
N GLN A 146 -5.64 8.59 3.56
CA GLN A 146 -7.02 8.35 3.18
C GLN A 146 -7.94 9.08 4.16
N TYR A 147 -8.87 9.91 3.66
CA TYR A 147 -9.66 10.79 4.53
C TYR A 147 -11.17 10.73 4.29
N ASP A 148 -11.60 10.27 3.14
CA ASP A 148 -13.03 10.23 2.75
C ASP A 148 -13.30 8.95 1.94
N PRO A 149 -13.60 7.83 2.61
CA PRO A 149 -13.81 6.55 1.96
C PRO A 149 -15.22 6.44 1.37
N ASN A 150 -15.38 5.52 0.41
CA ASN A 150 -16.66 5.14 -0.22
C ASN A 150 -17.38 6.29 -0.95
N VAL A 151 -16.66 7.22 -1.53
CA VAL A 151 -17.24 8.32 -2.31
C VAL A 151 -17.63 7.84 -3.70
N THR A 152 -18.89 8.02 -4.07
CA THR A 152 -19.34 7.75 -5.45
C THR A 152 -19.01 8.92 -6.37
N ILE A 153 -18.29 8.67 -7.44
CA ILE A 153 -18.03 9.63 -8.52
C ILE A 153 -18.63 9.12 -9.83
N GLY A 154 -18.97 10.07 -10.73
CA GLY A 154 -19.68 9.73 -11.98
C GLY A 154 -21.19 9.58 -11.79
N SER A 155 -21.86 9.07 -12.82
CA SER A 155 -23.31 8.86 -12.81
C SER A 155 -23.72 7.68 -13.70
N GLY A 156 -24.87 7.05 -13.40
CA GLY A 156 -25.39 5.91 -14.14
C GLY A 156 -24.39 4.74 -14.19
N SER A 157 -24.25 4.12 -15.35
CA SER A 157 -23.31 3.00 -15.54
C SER A 157 -21.83 3.38 -15.50
N GLY A 158 -21.51 4.68 -15.46
CA GLY A 158 -20.16 5.20 -15.31
C GLY A 158 -19.83 5.65 -13.88
N SER A 159 -20.68 5.33 -12.90
CA SER A 159 -20.35 5.62 -11.49
C SER A 159 -19.42 4.56 -10.91
N ILE A 160 -18.44 5.03 -10.13
CA ILE A 160 -17.53 4.17 -9.36
C ILE A 160 -17.45 4.66 -7.91
N GLN A 161 -17.21 3.75 -6.99
CA GLN A 161 -16.79 4.10 -5.63
C GLN A 161 -15.29 4.26 -5.58
N ILE A 162 -14.84 5.28 -4.87
CA ILE A 162 -13.44 5.55 -4.61
C ILE A 162 -13.27 5.94 -3.16
N ASP A 163 -12.07 5.74 -2.65
CA ASP A 163 -11.60 6.40 -1.44
C ASP A 163 -10.77 7.62 -1.84
N ARG A 164 -10.92 8.71 -1.11
CA ARG A 164 -10.17 9.94 -1.35
C ARG A 164 -8.95 9.98 -0.47
N ASP A 165 -7.82 10.26 -1.10
CA ASP A 165 -6.55 10.44 -0.45
C ASP A 165 -6.01 11.85 -0.67
N GLU A 166 -5.27 12.33 0.31
CA GLU A 166 -4.41 13.49 0.15
C GLU A 166 -2.93 13.09 0.26
N SER A 167 -2.09 13.81 -0.47
CA SER A 167 -0.65 13.61 -0.46
C SER A 167 0.07 14.82 0.09
N ASN A 168 1.14 14.60 0.87
CA ASN A 168 2.06 15.65 1.28
C ASN A 168 3.05 16.07 0.17
N GLY A 169 2.91 15.51 -1.04
CA GLY A 169 3.82 15.74 -2.18
C GLY A 169 4.87 14.66 -2.39
N ALA A 170 5.00 13.69 -1.47
CA ALA A 170 6.03 12.64 -1.48
C ALA A 170 5.44 11.23 -1.55
N ALA A 171 4.32 11.04 -2.26
CA ALA A 171 3.64 9.74 -2.36
C ALA A 171 4.35 8.69 -3.24
N GLY A 172 5.37 9.09 -4.02
CA GLY A 172 6.10 8.19 -4.91
C GLY A 172 5.32 7.75 -6.15
N GLY A 173 4.29 8.51 -6.55
CA GLY A 173 3.50 8.18 -7.75
C GLY A 173 4.31 8.24 -9.04
N TRP A 174 4.11 7.27 -9.93
CA TRP A 174 4.85 7.06 -11.17
C TRP A 174 3.97 7.23 -12.43
N LYS A 175 4.64 7.32 -13.59
CA LYS A 175 4.04 7.41 -14.93
C LYS A 175 4.65 6.40 -15.89
#